data_df9119554cdd1e7f00a6266e4ffc9020
#
_entry.id   df9119554cdd1e7f00a6266e4ffc9020
#
_cell.length_a   1.000
_cell.length_b   1.000
_cell.length_c   1.000
_cell.angle_alpha   90.00
_cell.angle_beta   90.00
_cell.angle_gamma   90.00
#
_symmetry.space_group_name_H-M   'P 1'
#
loop_
_entity.id
_entity.type
_entity.pdbx_description
1 polymer ?
#
loop_
_entity_poly.entity_id
_entity_poly.type
_entity_poly.pdbx_seq_one_letter_code
_entity_poly.pdbx_strand_id
1 'polypeptide(L)'
;MDGQFEESEMIDLVDVSYRLVKVKQRKYTCRCGGAVETAPGPERALKGGRYSLDFAIKVAIDKYLDHLPLARQERILRRHVLEVTTQTLWDQLDALARKLQLADAALFEQALSKSVIGLDQTGWKSLDGKKDKPWQMWCITAPGVVCHRIRADKGAETFKVLVGKYSGTIVCDALKTHEAGAREGPDIVLAGCWAHTYRKFVEAEPDHPEANLARGWIAELYAIDERGGDDLERRLELRRTESVAVLEKLKTWLWSQAVLKTLSIGRAAAYAIANWDRLTVFVNNPLVPLDNNGTERAIRGSVVGRKNHYGSKSKRGTEVAAIFYSLLETAKLHDVDPARYLREAARAAERCEALLPWQLAHS
;
A
#
# COMPACT_ATOMS: atom_id res chain seq x y z
N MET A 1 -4.80 -56.49 -27.47
CA MET A 1 -4.61 -55.02 -27.63
C MET A 1 -3.39 -54.60 -26.82
N ASP A 2 -2.22 -55.12 -27.15
CA ASP A 2 -0.97 -54.71 -26.52
C ASP A 2 -0.52 -53.40 -27.16
N GLY A 3 -0.29 -52.36 -26.35
CA GLY A 3 0.26 -51.07 -26.81
C GLY A 3 -0.75 -49.95 -27.08
N GLN A 4 -2.03 -50.10 -26.72
CA GLN A 4 -3.01 -49.01 -26.77
C GLN A 4 -3.18 -48.43 -25.37
N PHE A 5 -2.91 -47.13 -25.20
CA PHE A 5 -3.09 -46.39 -23.98
C PHE A 5 -4.10 -45.26 -24.23
N GLU A 6 -5.00 -45.03 -23.29
CA GLU A 6 -5.72 -43.76 -23.19
C GLU A 6 -4.86 -42.82 -22.34
N GLU A 7 -4.50 -41.67 -22.89
CA GLU A 7 -3.82 -40.61 -22.18
C GLU A 7 -4.83 -39.63 -21.59
N SER A 8 -4.71 -39.30 -20.33
CA SER A 8 -5.46 -38.23 -19.68
C SER A 8 -4.57 -37.41 -18.78
N GLU A 9 -4.86 -36.15 -18.68
CA GLU A 9 -4.17 -35.23 -17.74
C GLU A 9 -5.08 -34.96 -16.54
N MET A 10 -4.48 -34.93 -15.34
CA MET A 10 -5.17 -34.49 -14.13
C MET A 10 -4.26 -33.58 -13.30
N ILE A 11 -4.88 -32.63 -12.60
CA ILE A 11 -4.17 -31.80 -11.63
C ILE A 11 -4.25 -32.52 -10.29
N ASP A 12 -3.10 -32.84 -9.71
CA ASP A 12 -2.98 -33.49 -8.40
C ASP A 12 -2.38 -32.54 -7.39
N LEU A 13 -2.61 -32.75 -6.09
CA LEU A 13 -2.10 -31.98 -4.98
C LEU A 13 -0.89 -32.67 -4.37
N VAL A 14 0.23 -31.92 -4.31
CA VAL A 14 1.38 -32.34 -3.49
C VAL A 14 1.26 -31.71 -2.10
N ASP A 15 1.22 -32.54 -1.07
CA ASP A 15 1.13 -32.10 0.31
C ASP A 15 2.31 -31.18 0.71
N VAL A 16 1.99 -30.08 1.37
CA VAL A 16 2.99 -29.23 2.01
C VAL A 16 3.63 -29.99 3.16
N SER A 17 4.94 -30.21 3.10
CA SER A 17 5.70 -30.91 4.14
C SER A 17 6.78 -30.03 4.75
N TYR A 18 7.07 -30.26 6.04
CA TYR A 18 8.16 -29.62 6.77
C TYR A 18 9.20 -30.69 7.12
N ARG A 19 10.49 -30.35 6.98
CA ARG A 19 11.60 -31.27 7.26
C ARG A 19 12.53 -30.70 8.32
N LEU A 20 13.00 -31.57 9.23
CA LEU A 20 14.06 -31.21 10.13
C LEU A 20 15.42 -31.41 9.42
N VAL A 21 16.15 -30.33 9.27
CA VAL A 21 17.49 -30.34 8.65
C VAL A 21 18.55 -30.29 9.75
N LYS A 22 19.42 -31.30 9.82
CA LYS A 22 20.59 -31.28 10.67
C LYS A 22 21.73 -30.54 9.97
N VAL A 23 22.15 -29.40 10.52
CA VAL A 23 23.24 -28.59 9.97
C VAL A 23 24.52 -28.88 10.72
N LYS A 24 25.56 -29.31 10.00
CA LYS A 24 26.92 -29.49 10.52
C LYS A 24 27.81 -28.38 9.96
N GLN A 25 28.31 -27.50 10.82
CA GLN A 25 29.24 -26.45 10.44
C GLN A 25 30.66 -26.85 10.79
N ARG A 26 31.55 -26.82 9.78
CA ARG A 26 32.96 -27.16 10.00
C ARG A 26 33.64 -26.01 10.74
N LYS A 27 34.47 -26.37 11.73
CA LYS A 27 35.34 -25.42 12.43
C LYS A 27 36.75 -25.51 11.86
N TYR A 28 37.36 -24.36 11.69
CA TYR A 28 38.74 -24.22 11.21
C TYR A 28 39.55 -23.53 12.30
N THR A 29 40.70 -24.11 12.61
CA THR A 29 41.65 -23.55 13.57
C THR A 29 42.83 -22.99 12.80
N CYS A 30 43.26 -21.78 13.13
CA CYS A 30 44.50 -21.22 12.60
C CYS A 30 45.71 -22.09 13.06
N ARG A 31 46.69 -22.27 12.21
CA ARG A 31 47.92 -23.00 12.55
C ARG A 31 48.67 -22.41 13.76
N CYS A 32 48.50 -21.12 14.01
CA CYS A 32 49.04 -20.43 15.19
C CYS A 32 48.25 -20.66 16.49
N GLY A 33 47.10 -21.37 16.44
CA GLY A 33 46.24 -21.61 17.60
C GLY A 33 45.45 -20.37 18.08
N GLY A 34 45.65 -19.20 17.47
CA GLY A 34 45.11 -17.94 17.97
C GLY A 34 43.66 -17.65 17.57
N ALA A 35 43.08 -18.40 16.61
CA ALA A 35 41.70 -18.16 16.17
C ALA A 35 41.02 -19.47 15.76
N VAL A 36 39.71 -19.56 16.05
CA VAL A 36 38.83 -20.63 15.59
C VAL A 36 37.70 -19.99 14.81
N GLU A 37 37.56 -20.31 13.52
CA GLU A 37 36.44 -19.87 12.69
C GLU A 37 35.48 -21.01 12.41
N THR A 38 34.21 -20.72 12.38
CA THR A 38 33.16 -21.67 12.03
C THR A 38 32.59 -21.30 10.66
N ALA A 39 32.47 -22.28 9.77
CA ALA A 39 31.86 -22.05 8.45
C ALA A 39 30.47 -21.38 8.57
N PRO A 40 30.09 -20.54 7.60
CA PRO A 40 28.76 -19.88 7.59
C PRO A 40 27.64 -20.91 7.76
N GLY A 41 26.64 -20.55 8.56
CA GLY A 41 25.45 -21.36 8.74
C GLY A 41 24.36 -21.05 7.67
N PRO A 42 23.24 -21.78 7.69
CA PRO A 42 22.12 -21.51 6.80
C PRO A 42 21.49 -20.15 7.11
N GLU A 43 20.89 -19.56 6.09
CA GLU A 43 20.19 -18.29 6.20
C GLU A 43 18.98 -18.40 7.15
N ARG A 44 18.87 -17.45 8.06
CA ARG A 44 17.79 -17.36 9.05
C ARG A 44 17.38 -15.92 9.26
N ALA A 45 16.10 -15.68 9.51
CA ALA A 45 15.64 -14.36 9.92
C ALA A 45 16.18 -14.02 11.32
N LEU A 46 16.04 -14.93 12.26
CA LEU A 46 16.53 -14.81 13.64
C LEU A 46 17.86 -15.55 13.79
N LYS A 47 18.94 -14.82 14.11
CA LYS A 47 20.28 -15.41 14.35
C LYS A 47 20.21 -16.44 15.46
N GLY A 48 20.75 -17.64 15.22
CA GLY A 48 20.70 -18.75 16.18
C GLY A 48 19.35 -19.46 16.28
N GLY A 49 18.31 -18.96 15.59
CA GLY A 49 16.97 -19.55 15.58
C GLY A 49 16.94 -20.94 14.93
N ARG A 50 15.83 -21.67 15.13
CA ARG A 50 15.62 -23.02 14.57
C ARG A 50 15.05 -23.01 13.16
N TYR A 51 14.49 -21.89 12.70
CA TYR A 51 13.73 -21.78 11.46
C TYR A 51 14.57 -21.11 10.37
N SER A 52 14.43 -21.59 9.13
CA SER A 52 15.08 -21.01 7.95
C SER A 52 14.51 -19.62 7.62
N LEU A 53 15.24 -18.87 6.80
CA LEU A 53 14.74 -17.62 6.25
C LEU A 53 13.43 -17.84 5.46
N ASP A 54 13.34 -18.90 4.66
CA ASP A 54 12.14 -19.24 3.89
C ASP A 54 10.90 -19.51 4.76
N PHE A 55 11.10 -20.11 5.95
CA PHE A 55 10.01 -20.27 6.91
C PHE A 55 9.48 -18.92 7.40
N ALA A 56 10.37 -17.98 7.73
CA ALA A 56 9.96 -16.63 8.14
C ALA A 56 9.24 -15.89 7.00
N ILE A 57 9.72 -16.04 5.76
CA ILE A 57 9.08 -15.47 4.56
C ILE A 57 7.70 -16.06 4.37
N LYS A 58 7.54 -17.39 4.47
CA LYS A 58 6.22 -18.03 4.40
C LYS A 58 5.25 -17.46 5.44
N VAL A 59 5.68 -17.31 6.69
CA VAL A 59 4.84 -16.72 7.75
C VAL A 59 4.41 -15.30 7.40
N ALA A 60 5.29 -14.50 6.77
CA ALA A 60 5.00 -13.15 6.35
C ALA A 60 3.99 -13.12 5.18
N ILE A 61 4.17 -13.94 4.16
CA ILE A 61 3.26 -14.08 3.01
C ILE A 61 1.89 -14.51 3.50
N ASP A 62 1.81 -15.61 4.25
CA ASP A 62 0.56 -16.12 4.80
C ASP A 62 -0.21 -15.04 5.59
N LYS A 63 0.51 -14.17 6.35
CA LYS A 63 -0.13 -13.15 7.17
C LYS A 63 -0.54 -11.90 6.40
N TYR A 64 0.33 -11.35 5.58
CA TYR A 64 0.16 -10.01 5.01
C TYR A 64 -0.28 -10.01 3.55
N LEU A 65 -0.10 -11.13 2.83
CA LEU A 65 -0.60 -11.33 1.47
C LEU A 65 -1.87 -12.18 1.45
N ASP A 66 -1.84 -13.34 2.14
CA ASP A 66 -2.97 -14.28 2.21
C ASP A 66 -3.91 -14.02 3.40
N HIS A 67 -3.59 -13.01 4.20
CA HIS A 67 -4.40 -12.51 5.31
C HIS A 67 -4.68 -13.53 6.42
N LEU A 68 -3.85 -14.56 6.60
CA LEU A 68 -3.99 -15.58 7.62
C LEU A 68 -3.48 -15.08 8.99
N PRO A 69 -4.32 -14.97 10.04
CA PRO A 69 -3.86 -14.67 11.39
C PRO A 69 -2.87 -15.72 11.90
N LEU A 70 -1.89 -15.31 12.73
CA LEU A 70 -0.89 -16.25 13.28
C LEU A 70 -1.52 -17.46 14.00
N ALA A 71 -2.62 -17.25 14.73
CA ALA A 71 -3.34 -18.34 15.37
C ALA A 71 -3.95 -19.34 14.36
N ARG A 72 -4.29 -18.89 13.15
CA ARG A 72 -4.75 -19.78 12.09
C ARG A 72 -3.57 -20.52 11.45
N GLN A 73 -2.47 -19.83 11.23
CA GLN A 73 -1.22 -20.46 10.75
C GLN A 73 -0.73 -21.54 11.71
N GLU A 74 -0.72 -21.28 13.03
CA GLU A 74 -0.37 -22.28 14.06
C GLU A 74 -1.23 -23.55 13.92
N ARG A 75 -2.56 -23.39 13.74
CA ARG A 75 -3.46 -24.54 13.54
C ARG A 75 -3.21 -25.29 12.22
N ILE A 76 -2.86 -24.57 11.15
CA ILE A 76 -2.49 -25.18 9.87
C ILE A 76 -1.21 -25.97 10.01
N LEU A 77 -0.16 -25.39 10.62
CA LEU A 77 1.13 -26.03 10.85
C LEU A 77 1.00 -27.30 11.69
N ARG A 78 0.15 -27.28 12.72
CA ARG A 78 -0.12 -28.47 13.56
C ARG A 78 -0.75 -29.63 12.76
N ARG A 79 -1.63 -29.34 11.77
CA ARG A 79 -2.14 -30.39 10.86
C ARG A 79 -1.08 -31.01 9.99
N HIS A 80 0.01 -30.28 9.70
CA HIS A 80 1.19 -30.77 8.99
C HIS A 80 2.29 -31.24 9.95
N VAL A 81 1.92 -31.65 11.16
CA VAL A 81 2.81 -32.24 12.19
C VAL A 81 3.97 -31.30 12.60
N LEU A 82 3.78 -29.98 12.48
CA LEU A 82 4.73 -28.99 12.96
C LEU A 82 4.12 -28.16 14.10
N GLU A 83 4.61 -28.41 15.32
CA GLU A 83 4.20 -27.67 16.51
C GLU A 83 5.01 -26.38 16.65
N VAL A 84 4.33 -25.25 16.47
CA VAL A 84 4.90 -23.91 16.57
C VAL A 84 3.87 -23.00 17.24
N THR A 85 4.29 -22.18 18.18
CA THR A 85 3.40 -21.22 18.85
C THR A 85 3.24 -19.94 18.06
N THR A 86 2.14 -19.22 18.28
CA THR A 86 1.94 -17.87 17.69
C THR A 86 3.06 -16.91 18.06
N GLN A 87 3.66 -17.05 19.26
CA GLN A 87 4.82 -16.22 19.67
C GLN A 87 6.03 -16.52 18.79
N THR A 88 6.33 -17.79 18.54
CA THR A 88 7.45 -18.16 17.64
C THR A 88 7.24 -17.62 16.22
N LEU A 89 6.01 -17.69 15.69
CA LEU A 89 5.67 -17.09 14.38
C LEU A 89 5.87 -15.58 14.40
N TRP A 90 5.46 -14.91 15.47
CA TRP A 90 5.71 -13.48 15.64
C TRP A 90 7.20 -13.14 15.68
N ASP A 91 8.02 -13.92 16.39
CA ASP A 91 9.47 -13.68 16.47
C ASP A 91 10.14 -13.81 15.10
N GLN A 92 9.65 -14.71 14.23
CA GLN A 92 10.13 -14.79 12.84
C GLN A 92 9.76 -13.54 12.05
N LEU A 93 8.54 -13.04 12.19
CA LEU A 93 8.09 -11.80 11.52
C LEU A 93 8.88 -10.58 11.98
N ASP A 94 9.07 -10.41 13.28
CA ASP A 94 9.81 -9.28 13.83
C ASP A 94 11.28 -9.29 13.38
N ALA A 95 11.91 -10.47 13.41
CA ALA A 95 13.29 -10.61 12.96
C ALA A 95 13.44 -10.33 11.46
N LEU A 96 12.53 -10.84 10.62
CA LEU A 96 12.54 -10.57 9.19
C LEU A 96 12.27 -9.08 8.91
N ALA A 97 11.29 -8.46 9.60
CA ALA A 97 11.01 -7.04 9.44
C ALA A 97 12.19 -6.15 9.80
N ARG A 98 13.03 -6.52 10.80
CA ARG A 98 14.26 -5.80 11.13
C ARG A 98 15.25 -5.80 9.97
N LYS A 99 15.42 -6.94 9.29
CA LYS A 99 16.29 -7.02 8.09
C LYS A 99 15.76 -6.16 6.95
N LEU A 100 14.44 -6.06 6.80
CA LEU A 100 13.79 -5.34 5.70
C LEU A 100 13.65 -3.82 5.93
N GLN A 101 14.08 -3.29 7.08
CA GLN A 101 13.94 -1.86 7.40
C GLN A 101 14.65 -0.95 6.39
N LEU A 102 15.82 -1.34 5.87
CA LEU A 102 16.55 -0.55 4.88
C LEU A 102 15.76 -0.45 3.56
N ALA A 103 15.20 -1.58 3.11
CA ALA A 103 14.38 -1.59 1.89
C ALA A 103 13.09 -0.76 2.07
N ASP A 104 12.42 -0.85 3.23
CA ASP A 104 11.22 -0.06 3.52
C ASP A 104 11.52 1.45 3.63
N ALA A 105 12.65 1.83 4.22
CA ALA A 105 13.08 3.22 4.29
C ALA A 105 13.40 3.79 2.90
N ALA A 106 14.18 3.06 2.10
CA ALA A 106 14.52 3.45 0.73
C ALA A 106 13.26 3.54 -0.17
N LEU A 107 12.30 2.62 0.02
CA LEU A 107 11.02 2.66 -0.69
C LEU A 107 10.24 3.93 -0.36
N PHE A 108 10.21 4.32 0.91
CA PHE A 108 9.55 5.53 1.35
C PHE A 108 10.19 6.80 0.79
N GLU A 109 11.52 6.86 0.77
CA GLU A 109 12.26 7.95 0.13
C GLU A 109 11.96 8.04 -1.37
N GLN A 110 11.90 6.89 -2.06
CA GLN A 110 11.51 6.83 -3.47
C GLN A 110 10.08 7.35 -3.71
N ALA A 111 9.13 7.04 -2.85
CA ALA A 111 7.79 7.61 -2.96
C ALA A 111 7.83 9.14 -2.85
N LEU A 112 8.52 9.69 -1.86
CA LEU A 112 8.61 11.13 -1.62
C LEU A 112 9.50 11.87 -2.62
N SER A 113 10.28 11.18 -3.45
CA SER A 113 11.06 11.79 -4.53
C SER A 113 10.24 12.13 -5.78
N LYS A 114 8.98 11.64 -5.87
CA LYS A 114 8.12 11.86 -7.04
C LYS A 114 7.38 13.18 -6.93
N SER A 115 7.17 13.85 -8.06
CA SER A 115 6.46 15.14 -8.13
C SER A 115 4.96 15.05 -7.80
N VAL A 116 4.35 13.87 -7.94
CA VAL A 116 2.95 13.60 -7.60
C VAL A 116 2.86 12.32 -6.81
N ILE A 117 2.19 12.38 -5.66
CA ILE A 117 1.89 11.23 -4.82
C ILE A 117 0.40 11.18 -4.48
N GLY A 118 -0.11 9.97 -4.28
CA GLY A 118 -1.42 9.75 -3.68
C GLY A 118 -1.31 9.58 -2.17
N LEU A 119 -2.29 10.06 -1.43
CA LEU A 119 -2.37 9.89 0.02
C LEU A 119 -3.79 9.52 0.43
N ASP A 120 -3.91 8.48 1.23
CA ASP A 120 -5.17 8.07 1.84
C ASP A 120 -4.93 7.44 3.20
N GLN A 121 -5.97 7.29 4.00
CA GLN A 121 -5.88 6.73 5.33
C GLN A 121 -7.09 5.87 5.69
N THR A 122 -6.85 4.85 6.51
CA THR A 122 -7.93 4.00 7.05
C THR A 122 -7.67 3.69 8.52
N GLY A 123 -8.75 3.53 9.31
CA GLY A 123 -8.62 3.19 10.72
C GLY A 123 -7.85 1.89 10.92
N TRP A 124 -7.00 1.81 11.94
CA TRP A 124 -6.28 0.63 12.37
C TRP A 124 -6.54 0.38 13.86
N LYS A 125 -6.88 -0.86 14.24
CA LYS A 125 -7.17 -1.17 15.64
C LYS A 125 -5.89 -1.47 16.40
N SER A 126 -5.67 -0.78 17.54
CA SER A 126 -4.76 -1.24 18.58
C SER A 126 -5.47 -2.21 19.50
N LEU A 127 -4.83 -3.34 19.78
CA LEU A 127 -5.34 -4.42 20.62
C LEU A 127 -4.60 -4.47 21.98
N ASP A 128 -3.99 -3.36 22.38
CA ASP A 128 -3.25 -3.22 23.65
C ASP A 128 -4.15 -3.01 24.89
N GLY A 129 -5.47 -3.06 24.69
CA GLY A 129 -6.47 -2.91 25.76
C GLY A 129 -6.76 -1.47 26.16
N LYS A 130 -6.06 -0.48 25.58
CA LYS A 130 -6.34 0.93 25.83
C LYS A 130 -7.53 1.38 24.99
N LYS A 131 -8.45 2.15 25.59
CA LYS A 131 -9.60 2.75 24.89
C LYS A 131 -9.22 4.06 24.17
N ASP A 132 -8.01 4.16 23.69
CA ASP A 132 -7.51 5.33 22.97
C ASP A 132 -8.14 5.44 21.57
N LYS A 133 -7.98 6.62 20.96
CA LYS A 133 -8.45 6.83 19.58
C LYS A 133 -7.85 5.77 18.65
N PRO A 134 -8.62 5.27 17.67
CA PRO A 134 -8.12 4.24 16.76
C PRO A 134 -6.91 4.79 15.99
N TRP A 135 -5.87 3.98 15.94
CA TRP A 135 -4.70 4.25 15.09
C TRP A 135 -5.13 4.34 13.63
N GLN A 136 -4.33 5.00 12.83
CA GLN A 136 -4.57 5.18 11.40
C GLN A 136 -3.43 4.55 10.58
N MET A 137 -3.80 3.77 9.58
CA MET A 137 -2.87 3.37 8.54
C MET A 137 -2.94 4.41 7.44
N TRP A 138 -1.83 5.04 7.19
CA TRP A 138 -1.59 5.96 6.10
C TRP A 138 -0.99 5.20 4.93
N CYS A 139 -1.52 5.40 3.73
CA CYS A 139 -1.00 4.87 2.49
C CYS A 139 -0.52 6.03 1.62
N ILE A 140 0.73 5.97 1.20
CA ILE A 140 1.34 6.87 0.23
C ILE A 140 1.62 6.06 -1.01
N THR A 141 1.13 6.52 -2.15
CA THR A 141 1.39 5.87 -3.44
C THR A 141 2.09 6.83 -4.39
N ALA A 142 2.95 6.28 -5.22
CA ALA A 142 3.57 6.98 -6.33
C ALA A 142 3.68 5.99 -7.51
N PRO A 143 4.03 6.41 -8.73
CA PRO A 143 4.23 5.48 -9.83
C PRO A 143 5.15 4.32 -9.45
N GLY A 144 4.62 3.09 -9.46
CA GLY A 144 5.33 1.87 -9.09
C GLY A 144 5.64 1.70 -7.60
N VAL A 145 5.10 2.52 -6.69
CA VAL A 145 5.44 2.49 -5.26
C VAL A 145 4.20 2.56 -4.39
N VAL A 146 4.13 1.69 -3.39
CA VAL A 146 3.13 1.74 -2.31
C VAL A 146 3.83 1.70 -0.97
N CYS A 147 3.57 2.69 -0.12
CA CYS A 147 4.11 2.76 1.23
C CYS A 147 2.99 2.86 2.26
N HIS A 148 3.09 2.08 3.32
CA HIS A 148 2.18 2.15 4.45
C HIS A 148 2.91 2.63 5.69
N ARG A 149 2.25 3.47 6.49
CA ARG A 149 2.71 3.89 7.82
C ARG A 149 1.52 3.86 8.78
N ILE A 150 1.70 3.25 9.94
CA ILE A 150 0.62 3.19 10.94
C ILE A 150 1.01 4.11 12.10
N ARG A 151 0.11 5.05 12.42
CA ARG A 151 0.31 6.10 13.44
C ARG A 151 -0.88 6.17 14.39
N ALA A 152 -0.64 6.72 15.58
CA ALA A 152 -1.64 6.77 16.64
C ALA A 152 -2.81 7.73 16.34
N ASP A 153 -2.66 8.61 15.36
CA ASP A 153 -3.67 9.60 15.01
C ASP A 153 -3.67 9.96 13.51
N LYS A 154 -4.61 10.81 13.13
CA LYS A 154 -4.78 11.38 11.79
C LYS A 154 -4.62 12.90 11.77
N GLY A 155 -3.94 13.46 12.76
CA GLY A 155 -3.78 14.90 12.92
C GLY A 155 -2.79 15.52 11.92
N ALA A 156 -2.78 16.85 11.90
CA ALA A 156 -1.87 17.64 11.06
C ALA A 156 -0.39 17.35 11.39
N GLU A 157 -0.07 17.12 12.67
CA GLU A 157 1.29 16.76 13.07
C GLU A 157 1.75 15.42 12.48
N THR A 158 0.88 14.41 12.45
CA THR A 158 1.20 13.14 11.79
C THR A 158 1.38 13.32 10.29
N PHE A 159 0.56 14.13 9.64
CA PHE A 159 0.74 14.50 8.23
C PHE A 159 2.12 15.13 8.00
N LYS A 160 2.52 16.12 8.82
CA LYS A 160 3.83 16.77 8.72
C LYS A 160 5.00 15.79 8.92
N VAL A 161 4.90 14.89 9.89
CA VAL A 161 5.93 13.85 10.11
C VAL A 161 6.08 12.94 8.90
N LEU A 162 4.99 12.63 8.21
CA LEU A 162 4.99 11.74 7.05
C LEU A 162 5.47 12.42 5.77
N VAL A 163 5.04 13.66 5.52
CA VAL A 163 5.27 14.34 4.24
C VAL A 163 5.88 15.74 4.41
N GLY A 164 6.33 16.12 5.59
CA GLY A 164 6.78 17.48 5.87
C GLY A 164 8.04 17.96 5.13
N LYS A 165 8.78 17.05 4.51
CA LYS A 165 9.91 17.38 3.61
C LYS A 165 9.55 17.24 2.12
N TYR A 166 8.32 16.84 1.82
CA TYR A 166 7.85 16.67 0.46
C TYR A 166 7.52 18.02 -0.18
N SER A 167 7.97 18.21 -1.41
CA SER A 167 7.57 19.33 -2.27
C SER A 167 6.97 18.75 -3.55
N GLY A 168 5.73 19.09 -3.83
CA GLY A 168 5.00 18.55 -4.99
C GLY A 168 3.50 18.46 -4.78
N THR A 169 2.83 17.65 -5.59
CA THR A 169 1.37 17.50 -5.53
C THR A 169 0.96 16.24 -4.79
N ILE A 170 0.04 16.38 -3.83
CA ILE A 170 -0.59 15.26 -3.11
C ILE A 170 -2.04 15.13 -3.56
N VAL A 171 -2.38 14.00 -4.18
CA VAL A 171 -3.75 13.63 -4.52
C VAL A 171 -4.39 12.96 -3.31
N CYS A 172 -5.44 13.54 -2.77
CA CYS A 172 -6.10 13.04 -1.57
C CYS A 172 -7.58 13.44 -1.52
N ASP A 173 -8.33 12.86 -0.59
CA ASP A 173 -9.67 13.33 -0.28
C ASP A 173 -9.64 14.67 0.48
N ALA A 174 -10.81 15.30 0.59
CA ALA A 174 -10.96 16.65 1.16
C ALA A 174 -10.97 16.64 2.70
N LEU A 175 -9.91 16.10 3.34
CA LEU A 175 -9.78 16.14 4.79
C LEU A 175 -9.15 17.47 5.27
N LYS A 176 -9.84 18.15 6.20
CA LYS A 176 -9.35 19.40 6.81
C LYS A 176 -7.98 19.27 7.47
N THR A 177 -7.64 18.09 7.95
CA THR A 177 -6.33 17.81 8.57
C THR A 177 -5.18 17.85 7.57
N HIS A 178 -5.41 17.45 6.31
CA HIS A 178 -4.43 17.57 5.23
C HIS A 178 -4.20 19.04 4.88
N GLU A 179 -5.27 19.86 4.85
CA GLU A 179 -5.16 21.31 4.63
C GLU A 179 -4.31 21.99 5.68
N ALA A 180 -4.59 21.72 6.96
CA ALA A 180 -3.84 22.32 8.04
C ALA A 180 -2.35 21.91 8.02
N GLY A 181 -2.06 20.62 7.70
CA GLY A 181 -0.69 20.14 7.60
C GLY A 181 0.06 20.69 6.39
N ALA A 182 -0.60 20.87 5.25
CA ALA A 182 0.02 21.39 4.04
C ALA A 182 0.31 22.90 4.10
N ARG A 183 -0.51 23.70 4.83
CA ARG A 183 -0.30 25.16 4.99
C ARG A 183 0.99 25.52 5.72
N GLU A 184 1.50 24.62 6.55
CA GLU A 184 2.69 24.85 7.37
C GLU A 184 3.92 24.14 6.82
N GLY A 185 3.78 23.43 5.68
CA GLY A 185 4.87 22.71 5.00
C GLY A 185 5.49 23.50 3.85
N PRO A 186 6.56 23.01 3.25
CA PRO A 186 7.08 23.53 2.00
C PRO A 186 6.05 23.34 0.87
N ASP A 187 6.32 23.83 -0.31
CA ASP A 187 5.45 23.94 -1.50
C ASP A 187 4.61 22.68 -1.84
N ILE A 188 3.67 22.32 -0.96
CA ILE A 188 2.73 21.21 -1.15
C ILE A 188 1.46 21.74 -1.81
N VAL A 189 1.14 21.21 -2.98
CA VAL A 189 -0.13 21.42 -3.67
C VAL A 189 -1.05 20.23 -3.37
N LEU A 190 -2.26 20.49 -2.83
CA LEU A 190 -3.27 19.46 -2.64
C LEU A 190 -4.17 19.35 -3.87
N ALA A 191 -4.26 18.18 -4.48
CA ALA A 191 -5.20 17.87 -5.55
C ALA A 191 -6.37 17.04 -5.01
N GLY A 192 -7.58 17.36 -5.47
CA GLY A 192 -8.82 16.71 -5.06
C GLY A 192 -9.13 15.45 -5.88
N CYS A 193 -10.09 14.68 -5.41
CA CYS A 193 -10.53 13.43 -6.01
C CYS A 193 -11.92 13.58 -6.64
N TRP A 194 -12.01 13.52 -7.97
CA TRP A 194 -13.30 13.60 -8.69
C TRP A 194 -14.20 12.39 -8.41
N ALA A 195 -13.65 11.22 -8.09
CA ALA A 195 -14.44 10.05 -7.72
C ALA A 195 -15.27 10.29 -6.43
N HIS A 196 -14.74 11.03 -5.45
CA HIS A 196 -15.48 11.42 -4.26
C HIS A 196 -16.59 12.43 -4.58
N THR A 197 -16.31 13.39 -5.43
CA THR A 197 -17.31 14.35 -5.93
C THR A 197 -18.42 13.64 -6.71
N TYR A 198 -18.07 12.71 -7.60
CA TYR A 198 -19.02 11.90 -8.35
C TYR A 198 -19.96 11.11 -7.42
N ARG A 199 -19.43 10.45 -6.37
CA ARG A 199 -20.23 9.70 -5.40
C ARG A 199 -21.27 10.58 -4.71
N LYS A 200 -20.97 11.86 -4.43
CA LYS A 200 -21.95 12.80 -3.85
C LYS A 200 -23.15 13.03 -4.75
N PHE A 201 -22.94 13.08 -6.05
CA PHE A 201 -24.05 13.22 -7.01
C PHE A 201 -24.80 11.90 -7.20
N VAL A 202 -24.13 10.74 -7.13
CA VAL A 202 -24.80 9.42 -7.10
C VAL A 202 -25.71 9.30 -5.86
N GLU A 203 -25.24 9.74 -4.69
CA GLU A 203 -26.05 9.75 -3.46
C GLU A 203 -27.26 10.71 -3.53
N ALA A 204 -27.18 11.77 -4.33
CA ALA A 204 -28.26 12.76 -4.48
C ALA A 204 -29.29 12.38 -5.57
N GLU A 205 -28.90 11.59 -6.56
CA GLU A 205 -29.68 11.27 -7.76
C GLU A 205 -31.08 10.65 -7.47
N PRO A 206 -31.27 9.77 -6.48
CA PRO A 206 -32.58 9.19 -6.21
C PRO A 206 -33.67 10.23 -5.89
N ASP A 207 -33.28 11.35 -5.22
CA ASP A 207 -34.17 12.44 -4.87
C ASP A 207 -34.12 13.60 -5.88
N HIS A 208 -33.04 13.68 -6.65
CA HIS A 208 -32.69 14.76 -7.56
C HIS A 208 -32.13 14.21 -8.88
N PRO A 209 -33.00 13.79 -9.83
CA PRO A 209 -32.55 13.21 -11.11
C PRO A 209 -31.62 14.13 -11.94
N GLU A 210 -31.70 15.43 -11.74
CA GLU A 210 -30.81 16.43 -12.37
C GLU A 210 -29.35 16.29 -11.95
N ALA A 211 -29.04 15.58 -10.86
CA ALA A 211 -27.67 15.21 -10.46
C ALA A 211 -26.94 14.42 -11.56
N ASN A 212 -27.69 13.75 -12.45
CA ASN A 212 -27.15 13.05 -13.61
C ASN A 212 -26.38 13.97 -14.56
N LEU A 213 -26.73 15.26 -14.66
CA LEU A 213 -25.98 16.24 -15.44
C LEU A 213 -24.55 16.38 -14.94
N ALA A 214 -24.34 16.56 -13.63
CA ALA A 214 -23.00 16.65 -13.05
C ALA A 214 -22.22 15.35 -13.22
N ARG A 215 -22.89 14.19 -13.07
CA ARG A 215 -22.27 12.88 -13.32
C ARG A 215 -21.82 12.74 -14.76
N GLY A 216 -22.64 13.19 -15.73
CA GLY A 216 -22.29 13.18 -17.15
C GLY A 216 -21.04 14.01 -17.44
N TRP A 217 -20.97 15.25 -16.93
CA TRP A 217 -19.80 16.10 -17.11
C TRP A 217 -18.55 15.54 -16.41
N ILE A 218 -18.68 14.98 -15.21
CA ILE A 218 -17.54 14.32 -14.55
C ILE A 218 -17.07 13.12 -15.39
N ALA A 219 -17.97 12.29 -15.92
CA ALA A 219 -17.62 11.20 -16.81
C ALA A 219 -16.92 11.68 -18.09
N GLU A 220 -17.34 12.83 -18.64
CA GLU A 220 -16.70 13.47 -19.79
C GLU A 220 -15.25 13.87 -19.48
N LEU A 221 -14.96 14.41 -18.28
CA LEU A 221 -13.58 14.68 -17.84
C LEU A 221 -12.70 13.43 -17.87
N TYR A 222 -13.20 12.29 -17.40
CA TYR A 222 -12.46 11.01 -17.46
C TYR A 222 -12.24 10.54 -18.91
N ALA A 223 -13.25 10.66 -19.77
CA ALA A 223 -13.14 10.29 -21.18
C ALA A 223 -12.12 11.16 -21.94
N ILE A 224 -12.06 12.45 -21.62
CA ILE A 224 -11.05 13.37 -22.17
C ILE A 224 -9.66 12.95 -21.72
N ASP A 225 -9.49 12.65 -20.44
CA ASP A 225 -8.20 12.24 -19.86
C ASP A 225 -7.70 10.91 -20.44
N GLU A 226 -8.60 9.94 -20.63
CA GLU A 226 -8.29 8.64 -21.23
C GLU A 226 -7.79 8.79 -22.67
N ARG A 227 -8.32 9.73 -23.47
CA ARG A 227 -7.83 10.03 -24.84
C ARG A 227 -6.41 10.58 -24.88
N GLY A 228 -5.95 11.23 -23.77
CA GLY A 228 -4.58 11.65 -23.59
C GLY A 228 -3.61 10.47 -23.45
N GLY A 229 -4.06 9.34 -22.91
CA GLY A 229 -3.27 8.14 -22.73
C GLY A 229 -2.00 8.40 -21.91
N ASP A 230 -0.87 7.83 -22.33
CA ASP A 230 0.44 8.02 -21.69
C ASP A 230 1.22 9.23 -22.25
N ASP A 231 0.70 9.88 -23.30
CA ASP A 231 1.27 11.09 -23.87
C ASP A 231 0.92 12.31 -22.99
N LEU A 232 1.89 12.78 -22.23
CA LEU A 232 1.71 13.87 -21.28
C LEU A 232 1.43 15.22 -21.95
N GLU A 233 1.99 15.48 -23.12
CA GLU A 233 1.77 16.74 -23.86
C GLU A 233 0.33 16.77 -24.42
N ARG A 234 -0.08 15.69 -25.07
CA ARG A 234 -1.46 15.52 -25.55
C ARG A 234 -2.48 15.60 -24.42
N ARG A 235 -2.20 14.93 -23.29
CA ARG A 235 -3.07 14.97 -22.11
C ARG A 235 -3.19 16.40 -21.59
N LEU A 236 -2.10 17.15 -21.50
CA LEU A 236 -2.12 18.53 -21.05
C LEU A 236 -2.91 19.44 -22.00
N GLU A 237 -2.76 19.27 -23.32
CA GLU A 237 -3.50 20.00 -24.31
C GLU A 237 -5.02 19.75 -24.19
N LEU A 238 -5.44 18.49 -24.16
CA LEU A 238 -6.84 18.10 -24.00
C LEU A 238 -7.46 18.66 -22.70
N ARG A 239 -6.70 18.63 -21.61
CA ARG A 239 -7.13 19.19 -20.33
C ARG A 239 -7.32 20.69 -20.39
N ARG A 240 -6.43 21.43 -21.04
CA ARG A 240 -6.48 22.89 -21.16
C ARG A 240 -7.55 23.38 -22.14
N THR A 241 -7.90 22.59 -23.11
CA THR A 241 -8.89 22.95 -24.13
C THR A 241 -10.27 22.38 -23.80
N GLU A 242 -10.41 21.04 -23.82
CA GLU A 242 -11.71 20.39 -23.70
C GLU A 242 -12.18 20.28 -22.23
N SER A 243 -11.30 19.86 -21.30
CA SER A 243 -11.72 19.73 -19.90
C SER A 243 -12.08 21.08 -19.28
N VAL A 244 -11.41 22.18 -19.66
CA VAL A 244 -11.77 23.52 -19.17
C VAL A 244 -13.19 23.90 -19.59
N ALA A 245 -13.59 23.64 -20.84
CA ALA A 245 -14.94 23.91 -21.31
C ALA A 245 -16.03 23.12 -20.54
N VAL A 246 -15.72 21.85 -20.20
CA VAL A 246 -16.61 21.01 -19.36
C VAL A 246 -16.69 21.57 -17.94
N LEU A 247 -15.54 21.94 -17.36
CA LEU A 247 -15.46 22.49 -16.01
C LEU A 247 -16.23 23.81 -15.88
N GLU A 248 -16.23 24.67 -16.88
CA GLU A 248 -17.00 25.93 -16.86
C GLU A 248 -18.50 25.67 -16.82
N LYS A 249 -19.02 24.74 -17.67
CA LYS A 249 -20.41 24.30 -17.63
C LYS A 249 -20.80 23.75 -16.27
N LEU A 250 -20.00 22.84 -15.76
CA LEU A 250 -20.20 22.21 -14.44
C LEU A 250 -20.19 23.27 -13.33
N LYS A 251 -19.21 24.18 -13.32
CA LYS A 251 -19.08 25.22 -12.30
C LYS A 251 -20.32 26.13 -12.26
N THR A 252 -20.79 26.57 -13.42
CA THR A 252 -22.00 27.42 -13.54
C THR A 252 -23.22 26.69 -12.96
N TRP A 253 -23.39 25.43 -13.31
CA TRP A 253 -24.49 24.63 -12.80
C TRP A 253 -24.37 24.36 -11.29
N LEU A 254 -23.16 24.07 -10.77
CA LEU A 254 -22.93 23.86 -9.33
C LEU A 254 -23.39 25.09 -8.51
N TRP A 255 -23.09 26.30 -8.95
CA TRP A 255 -23.52 27.51 -8.26
C TRP A 255 -25.05 27.65 -8.22
N SER A 256 -25.78 27.25 -9.28
CA SER A 256 -27.23 27.24 -9.29
C SER A 256 -27.84 26.23 -8.31
N GLN A 257 -27.17 25.10 -8.08
CA GLN A 257 -27.63 24.07 -7.14
C GLN A 257 -27.24 24.35 -5.69
N ALA A 258 -26.10 25.00 -5.45
CA ALA A 258 -25.56 25.24 -4.10
C ALA A 258 -26.47 26.13 -3.23
N VAL A 259 -27.41 26.88 -3.81
CA VAL A 259 -28.42 27.65 -3.08
C VAL A 259 -29.40 26.74 -2.31
N LEU A 260 -29.54 25.48 -2.74
CA LEU A 260 -30.45 24.48 -2.16
C LEU A 260 -29.81 23.77 -0.96
N LYS A 261 -29.32 24.51 0.02
CA LYS A 261 -28.44 24.01 1.12
C LYS A 261 -28.99 22.83 1.92
N THR A 262 -30.28 22.68 2.04
CA THR A 262 -30.95 21.61 2.78
C THR A 262 -31.08 20.31 1.99
N LEU A 263 -31.05 20.41 0.66
CA LEU A 263 -31.21 19.26 -0.24
C LEU A 263 -29.89 18.52 -0.46
N SER A 264 -29.97 17.23 -0.80
CA SER A 264 -28.78 16.40 -1.06
C SER A 264 -27.97 16.93 -2.25
N ILE A 265 -28.62 17.37 -3.31
CA ILE A 265 -27.97 17.98 -4.49
C ILE A 265 -27.23 19.29 -4.14
N GLY A 266 -27.84 20.15 -3.32
CA GLY A 266 -27.20 21.39 -2.88
C GLY A 266 -25.96 21.13 -2.01
N ARG A 267 -26.00 20.11 -1.14
CA ARG A 267 -24.84 19.68 -0.37
C ARG A 267 -23.74 19.11 -1.26
N ALA A 268 -24.09 18.33 -2.28
CA ALA A 268 -23.13 17.79 -3.25
C ALA A 268 -22.46 18.93 -4.04
N ALA A 269 -23.24 19.90 -4.52
CA ALA A 269 -22.73 21.08 -5.22
C ALA A 269 -21.82 21.93 -4.32
N ALA A 270 -22.23 22.20 -3.09
CA ALA A 270 -21.42 22.94 -2.11
C ALA A 270 -20.10 22.25 -1.80
N TYR A 271 -20.09 20.90 -1.69
CA TYR A 271 -18.86 20.13 -1.54
C TYR A 271 -17.91 20.32 -2.74
N ALA A 272 -18.43 20.22 -3.97
CA ALA A 272 -17.64 20.41 -5.19
C ALA A 272 -17.05 21.83 -5.26
N ILE A 273 -17.85 22.86 -4.96
CA ILE A 273 -17.41 24.26 -4.95
C ILE A 273 -16.34 24.50 -3.90
N ALA A 274 -16.52 24.00 -2.68
CA ALA A 274 -15.56 24.16 -1.59
C ALA A 274 -14.18 23.50 -1.89
N ASN A 275 -14.15 22.52 -2.81
CA ASN A 275 -12.94 21.84 -3.22
C ASN A 275 -12.50 22.19 -4.65
N TRP A 276 -13.10 23.23 -5.27
CA TRP A 276 -12.92 23.51 -6.69
C TRP A 276 -11.45 23.69 -7.09
N ASP A 277 -10.71 24.50 -6.36
CA ASP A 277 -9.30 24.78 -6.66
C ASP A 277 -8.44 23.51 -6.65
N ARG A 278 -8.75 22.56 -5.76
CA ARG A 278 -8.07 21.27 -5.69
C ARG A 278 -8.51 20.33 -6.81
N LEU A 279 -9.81 20.31 -7.12
CA LEU A 279 -10.38 19.49 -8.18
C LEU A 279 -9.85 19.89 -9.55
N THR A 280 -9.39 21.14 -9.72
CA THR A 280 -8.89 21.67 -11.00
C THR A 280 -7.37 21.67 -11.14
N VAL A 281 -6.61 21.23 -10.13
CA VAL A 281 -5.14 21.13 -10.18
C VAL A 281 -4.66 20.32 -11.39
N PHE A 282 -5.36 19.23 -11.74
CA PHE A 282 -5.02 18.35 -12.85
C PHE A 282 -4.96 19.07 -14.20
N VAL A 283 -5.70 20.16 -14.38
CA VAL A 283 -5.77 20.91 -15.65
C VAL A 283 -4.39 21.39 -16.12
N ASN A 284 -3.54 21.78 -15.16
CA ASN A 284 -2.23 22.35 -15.45
C ASN A 284 -1.05 21.38 -15.16
N ASN A 285 -1.33 20.18 -14.68
CA ASN A 285 -0.32 19.18 -14.40
C ASN A 285 -0.75 17.80 -14.94
N PRO A 286 -0.17 17.34 -16.07
CA PRO A 286 -0.57 16.08 -16.70
C PRO A 286 -0.27 14.83 -15.86
N LEU A 287 0.60 14.93 -14.86
CA LEU A 287 0.94 13.84 -13.94
C LEU A 287 -0.10 13.65 -12.83
N VAL A 288 -0.93 14.67 -12.56
CA VAL A 288 -1.98 14.59 -11.53
C VAL A 288 -3.18 13.80 -12.07
N PRO A 289 -3.53 12.64 -11.51
CA PRO A 289 -4.73 11.91 -11.89
C PRO A 289 -5.99 12.64 -11.44
N LEU A 290 -7.13 12.35 -12.08
CA LEU A 290 -8.43 12.92 -11.70
C LEU A 290 -8.92 12.41 -10.34
N ASP A 291 -8.44 11.25 -9.89
CA ASP A 291 -8.89 10.65 -8.64
C ASP A 291 -7.76 9.98 -7.85
N ASN A 292 -8.09 9.57 -6.63
CA ASN A 292 -7.20 8.85 -5.72
C ASN A 292 -7.46 7.33 -5.71
N ASN A 293 -8.15 6.79 -6.72
CA ASN A 293 -8.53 5.37 -6.77
C ASN A 293 -7.32 4.42 -6.72
N GLY A 294 -6.17 4.85 -7.24
CA GLY A 294 -4.91 4.11 -7.15
C GLY A 294 -4.52 3.82 -5.69
N THR A 295 -4.56 4.86 -4.86
CA THR A 295 -4.25 4.75 -3.42
C THR A 295 -5.34 3.98 -2.67
N GLU A 296 -6.62 4.19 -2.99
CA GLU A 296 -7.73 3.42 -2.41
C GLU A 296 -7.58 1.91 -2.71
N ARG A 297 -7.15 1.54 -3.92
CA ARG A 297 -6.87 0.14 -4.27
C ARG A 297 -5.70 -0.43 -3.46
N ALA A 298 -4.64 0.34 -3.29
CA ALA A 298 -3.46 -0.08 -2.52
C ALA A 298 -3.77 -0.37 -1.04
N ILE A 299 -4.77 0.31 -0.47
CA ILE A 299 -5.22 0.07 0.92
C ILE A 299 -6.04 -1.22 1.05
N ARG A 300 -6.67 -1.74 -0.01
CA ARG A 300 -7.63 -2.85 0.10
C ARG A 300 -7.05 -4.10 0.75
N GLY A 301 -5.83 -4.51 0.38
CA GLY A 301 -5.16 -5.67 0.97
C GLY A 301 -5.03 -5.55 2.49
N SER A 302 -4.58 -4.40 2.98
CA SER A 302 -4.44 -4.14 4.41
C SER A 302 -5.79 -4.09 5.15
N VAL A 303 -6.85 -3.58 4.51
CA VAL A 303 -8.21 -3.57 5.08
C VAL A 303 -8.77 -4.98 5.20
N VAL A 304 -8.57 -5.85 4.19
CA VAL A 304 -8.96 -7.26 4.26
C VAL A 304 -8.19 -7.99 5.35
N GLY A 305 -6.87 -7.80 5.40
CA GLY A 305 -6.02 -8.37 6.45
C GLY A 305 -6.47 -7.93 7.84
N ARG A 306 -6.73 -6.64 8.05
CA ARG A 306 -7.25 -6.10 9.31
C ARG A 306 -8.57 -6.75 9.73
N LYS A 307 -9.49 -7.02 8.80
CA LYS A 307 -10.75 -7.71 9.10
C LYS A 307 -10.52 -9.14 9.61
N ASN A 308 -9.44 -9.80 9.16
CA ASN A 308 -9.09 -11.16 9.58
C ASN A 308 -8.32 -11.22 10.91
N HIS A 309 -7.35 -10.33 11.11
CA HIS A 309 -6.47 -10.35 12.30
C HIS A 309 -6.69 -9.20 13.29
N TYR A 310 -7.70 -8.36 13.06
CA TYR A 310 -8.21 -7.28 13.91
C TYR A 310 -7.27 -6.10 14.16
N GLY A 311 -6.02 -6.12 13.75
CA GLY A 311 -5.05 -5.04 13.98
C GLY A 311 -3.76 -5.52 14.62
N SER A 312 -3.17 -4.69 15.49
CA SER A 312 -1.88 -4.96 16.14
C SER A 312 -1.97 -4.82 17.66
N LYS A 313 -1.26 -5.69 18.41
CA LYS A 313 -1.22 -5.66 19.88
C LYS A 313 -0.21 -4.66 20.46
N SER A 314 0.68 -4.10 19.63
CA SER A 314 1.76 -3.23 20.10
C SER A 314 2.17 -2.25 18.99
N LYS A 315 2.86 -1.17 19.40
CA LYS A 315 3.49 -0.24 18.45
C LYS A 315 4.43 -1.00 17.49
N ARG A 316 5.24 -1.92 17.99
CA ARG A 316 6.12 -2.73 17.14
C ARG A 316 5.32 -3.56 16.13
N GLY A 317 4.16 -4.09 16.52
CA GLY A 317 3.25 -4.79 15.62
C GLY A 317 2.71 -3.91 14.48
N THR A 318 2.49 -2.62 14.72
CA THR A 318 2.10 -1.67 13.66
C THR A 318 3.23 -1.39 12.69
N GLU A 319 4.46 -1.25 13.17
CA GLU A 319 5.66 -1.05 12.35
C GLU A 319 5.90 -2.25 11.43
N VAL A 320 5.88 -3.47 11.98
CA VAL A 320 6.03 -4.73 11.24
C VAL A 320 4.95 -4.86 10.15
N ALA A 321 3.70 -4.56 10.47
CA ALA A 321 2.61 -4.60 9.51
C ALA A 321 2.82 -3.58 8.36
N ALA A 322 3.23 -2.36 8.68
CA ALA A 322 3.51 -1.33 7.69
C ALA A 322 4.62 -1.72 6.72
N ILE A 323 5.73 -2.28 7.23
CA ILE A 323 6.85 -2.77 6.40
C ILE A 323 6.38 -3.84 5.42
N PHE A 324 5.70 -4.89 5.89
CA PHE A 324 5.29 -5.98 5.00
C PHE A 324 4.25 -5.53 3.98
N TYR A 325 3.24 -4.76 4.36
CA TYR A 325 2.28 -4.24 3.39
C TYR A 325 2.94 -3.35 2.34
N SER A 326 3.89 -2.49 2.72
CA SER A 326 4.63 -1.65 1.77
C SER A 326 5.40 -2.47 0.75
N LEU A 327 6.22 -3.39 1.22
CA LEU A 327 7.11 -4.17 0.38
C LEU A 327 6.35 -5.18 -0.51
N LEU A 328 5.35 -5.86 0.06
CA LEU A 328 4.56 -6.86 -0.68
C LEU A 328 3.67 -6.22 -1.74
N GLU A 329 2.98 -5.12 -1.42
CA GLU A 329 2.14 -4.43 -2.41
C GLU A 329 3.00 -3.82 -3.52
N THR A 330 4.19 -3.28 -3.21
CA THR A 330 5.10 -2.78 -4.23
C THR A 330 5.67 -3.90 -5.10
N ALA A 331 6.04 -5.05 -4.54
CA ALA A 331 6.51 -6.19 -5.32
C ALA A 331 5.46 -6.65 -6.34
N LYS A 332 4.19 -6.69 -5.95
CA LYS A 332 3.07 -7.02 -6.85
C LYS A 332 2.92 -6.03 -8.01
N LEU A 333 3.13 -4.73 -7.78
CA LEU A 333 3.07 -3.72 -8.84
C LEU A 333 4.14 -3.91 -9.93
N HIS A 334 5.21 -4.63 -9.61
CA HIS A 334 6.31 -4.91 -10.52
C HIS A 334 6.34 -6.37 -11.02
N ASP A 335 5.24 -7.12 -10.81
CA ASP A 335 5.13 -8.54 -11.18
C ASP A 335 6.29 -9.41 -10.64
N VAL A 336 6.87 -9.01 -9.52
CA VAL A 336 7.92 -9.75 -8.82
C VAL A 336 7.29 -10.67 -7.80
N ASP A 337 7.67 -11.96 -7.82
CA ASP A 337 7.23 -12.91 -6.79
C ASP A 337 7.59 -12.39 -5.39
N PRO A 338 6.58 -12.17 -4.52
CA PRO A 338 6.81 -11.56 -3.23
C PRO A 338 7.74 -12.37 -2.31
N ALA A 339 7.73 -13.71 -2.39
CA ALA A 339 8.62 -14.54 -1.58
C ALA A 339 10.06 -14.44 -2.07
N ARG A 340 10.27 -14.43 -3.39
CA ARG A 340 11.60 -14.17 -4.00
C ARG A 340 12.10 -12.79 -3.59
N TYR A 341 11.26 -11.76 -3.68
CA TYR A 341 11.64 -10.40 -3.30
C TYR A 341 12.08 -10.32 -1.83
N LEU A 342 11.27 -10.81 -0.89
CA LEU A 342 11.61 -10.77 0.53
C LEU A 342 12.92 -11.50 0.84
N ARG A 343 13.21 -12.61 0.14
CA ARG A 343 14.46 -13.37 0.29
C ARG A 343 15.66 -12.55 -0.16
N GLU A 344 15.60 -11.97 -1.36
CA GLU A 344 16.72 -11.20 -1.90
C GLU A 344 16.93 -9.89 -1.13
N ALA A 345 15.84 -9.21 -0.71
CA ALA A 345 15.94 -8.03 0.13
C ALA A 345 16.55 -8.34 1.52
N ALA A 346 16.21 -9.48 2.11
CA ALA A 346 16.83 -9.92 3.37
C ALA A 346 18.32 -10.24 3.19
N ARG A 347 18.73 -10.81 2.05
CA ARG A 347 20.14 -11.06 1.68
C ARG A 347 20.90 -9.76 1.44
N ALA A 348 20.31 -8.80 0.73
CA ALA A 348 20.90 -7.50 0.51
C ALA A 348 21.17 -6.76 1.84
N ALA A 349 20.23 -6.86 2.78
CA ALA A 349 20.37 -6.26 4.11
C ALA A 349 21.58 -6.79 4.91
N GLU A 350 22.00 -8.05 4.71
CA GLU A 350 23.25 -8.58 5.32
C GLU A 350 24.50 -7.85 4.81
N ARG A 351 24.42 -7.23 3.64
CA ARG A 351 25.47 -6.39 3.04
C ARG A 351 25.24 -4.90 3.28
N CYS A 352 24.27 -4.53 4.15
CA CYS A 352 23.84 -3.15 4.39
C CYS A 352 23.30 -2.45 3.12
N GLU A 353 22.71 -3.20 2.19
CA GLU A 353 22.13 -2.73 0.96
C GLU A 353 20.60 -2.72 1.04
N ALA A 354 19.96 -1.70 0.45
CA ALA A 354 18.52 -1.67 0.23
C ALA A 354 18.19 -2.17 -1.18
N LEU A 355 17.48 -3.29 -1.28
CA LEU A 355 17.01 -3.83 -2.55
C LEU A 355 15.55 -3.45 -2.74
N LEU A 356 15.21 -2.85 -3.88
CA LEU A 356 13.85 -2.43 -4.21
C LEU A 356 13.24 -3.37 -5.27
N PRO A 357 11.89 -3.58 -5.27
CA PRO A 357 11.26 -4.60 -6.10
C PRO A 357 11.60 -4.53 -7.59
N TRP A 358 11.60 -3.34 -8.19
CA TRP A 358 11.89 -3.17 -9.62
C TRP A 358 13.31 -3.55 -10.03
N GLN A 359 14.23 -3.66 -9.09
CA GLN A 359 15.60 -4.13 -9.36
C GLN A 359 15.65 -5.65 -9.64
N LEU A 360 14.56 -6.37 -9.33
CA LEU A 360 14.40 -7.80 -9.61
C LEU A 360 13.45 -8.09 -10.79
N ALA A 361 12.73 -7.09 -11.30
CA ALA A 361 11.73 -7.29 -12.35
C ALA A 361 12.31 -7.75 -13.69
N HIS A 362 13.61 -7.60 -13.90
CA HIS A 362 14.31 -7.92 -15.15
C HIS A 362 15.42 -8.97 -15.01
N SER A 363 15.43 -9.70 -13.87
CA SER A 363 16.45 -10.74 -13.59
C SER A 363 15.90 -12.15 -13.65
#